data_b4e5734377f0eac962b84e5b4679248d
#
_entry.id   b4e5734377f0eac962b84e5b4679248d
#
_cell.length_a   1.000
_cell.length_b   1.000
_cell.length_c   1.000
_cell.angle_alpha   90.00
_cell.angle_beta   90.00
_cell.angle_gamma   90.00
#
_symmetry.space_group_name_H-M   'P 1'
#
loop_
_entity.id
_entity.type
_entity.pdbx_description
1 polymer ?
#
loop_
_entity_poly.entity_id
_entity_poly.type
_entity_poly.pdbx_seq_one_letter_code
_entity_poly.pdbx_strand_id
1 'polypeptide(L)'
;KILDSAFKIDEHRQFPSYTHEKFESWYRKHEAEQTKYPHHVSYFHGCYANYNYPQLGKDFVKVMNAVGYGVNLLEKEKCCGVALIANGLYNQAKRQGEININSMRDSIKENEAVLTTSSTCTFTVRDEYKALLDIHNDDVRDQISLATRFLYKLVEAGKIKLAFRKDFKKKVAYHTACHMERMGWAIYSIELLKMIPGLDFTVLESRCCGIAGTYGFKKENYQNSQKIGAPLFKQIKEVNPE
;
A
#
# COMPACT_ATOMS: atom_id res chain seq x y z
N LYS A 1 -13.43 15.32 21.12
CA LYS A 1 -14.53 16.33 21.27
C LYS A 1 -14.59 17.29 20.07
N ILE A 2 -13.49 17.98 19.69
CA ILE A 2 -13.50 18.91 18.52
C ILE A 2 -13.77 18.16 17.22
N LEU A 3 -13.13 17.01 16.97
CA LEU A 3 -13.36 16.19 15.77
C LEU A 3 -14.79 15.66 15.71
N ASP A 4 -15.38 15.32 16.85
CA ASP A 4 -16.74 14.82 16.96
C ASP A 4 -17.78 15.93 16.65
N SER A 5 -17.61 17.11 17.23
CA SER A 5 -18.56 18.20 17.05
C SER A 5 -18.45 18.90 15.70
N ALA A 6 -17.23 19.16 15.22
CA ALA A 6 -16.99 19.92 13.98
C ALA A 6 -16.98 19.06 12.72
N PHE A 7 -16.47 17.83 12.79
CA PHE A 7 -16.24 16.97 11.62
C PHE A 7 -17.05 15.68 11.62
N LYS A 8 -17.92 15.47 12.63
CA LYS A 8 -18.73 14.24 12.80
C LYS A 8 -17.90 12.96 12.79
N ILE A 9 -16.68 13.02 13.31
CA ILE A 9 -15.78 11.89 13.44
C ILE A 9 -15.91 11.38 14.88
N ASP A 10 -16.11 10.08 15.05
CA ASP A 10 -16.29 9.47 16.37
C ASP A 10 -15.02 9.65 17.23
N GLU A 11 -15.21 10.06 18.49
CA GLU A 11 -14.11 10.37 19.42
C GLU A 11 -13.25 9.16 19.81
N HIS A 12 -13.77 7.94 19.64
CA HIS A 12 -13.03 6.69 19.90
C HIS A 12 -12.16 6.27 18.72
N ARG A 13 -12.22 6.97 17.57
CA ARG A 13 -11.36 6.70 16.43
C ARG A 13 -9.99 7.32 16.60
N GLN A 14 -8.97 6.47 16.55
CA GLN A 14 -7.60 6.92 16.50
C GLN A 14 -7.20 7.14 15.04
N PHE A 15 -6.63 8.31 14.78
CA PHE A 15 -6.01 8.59 13.49
C PHE A 15 -4.53 8.21 13.53
N PRO A 16 -3.97 7.75 12.41
CA PRO A 16 -2.53 7.62 12.31
C PRO A 16 -1.86 8.96 12.59
N SER A 17 -0.82 8.96 13.39
CA SER A 17 -0.04 10.16 13.68
C SER A 17 0.66 10.65 12.41
N TYR A 18 0.80 11.96 12.27
CA TYR A 18 1.67 12.54 11.25
C TYR A 18 3.12 12.49 11.70
N THR A 19 4.00 12.20 10.76
CA THR A 19 5.45 12.18 11.02
C THR A 19 6.06 13.58 10.92
N HIS A 20 7.17 13.81 11.63
CA HIS A 20 7.96 15.03 11.47
C HIS A 20 8.78 15.04 10.18
N GLU A 21 9.37 13.90 9.79
CA GLU A 21 10.10 13.74 8.53
C GLU A 21 9.28 12.88 7.56
N LYS A 22 8.93 13.46 6.42
CA LYS A 22 8.25 12.74 5.35
C LYS A 22 9.18 11.72 4.69
N PHE A 23 8.62 10.63 4.14
CA PHE A 23 9.39 9.69 3.35
C PHE A 23 10.10 10.36 2.17
N GLU A 24 9.41 11.21 1.42
CA GLU A 24 10.00 11.93 0.30
C GLU A 24 11.21 12.77 0.71
N SER A 25 11.17 13.46 1.86
CA SER A 25 12.29 14.23 2.37
C SER A 25 13.50 13.37 2.72
N TRP A 26 13.25 12.18 3.28
CA TRP A 26 14.30 11.19 3.51
C TRP A 26 14.86 10.66 2.19
N TYR A 27 14.00 10.30 1.23
CA TYR A 27 14.40 9.75 -0.04
C TYR A 27 15.31 10.70 -0.82
N ARG A 28 14.99 12.01 -0.87
CA ARG A 28 15.83 13.02 -1.56
C ARG A 28 17.28 13.06 -1.08
N LYS A 29 17.52 12.70 0.17
CA LYS A 29 18.89 12.59 0.74
C LYS A 29 19.63 11.32 0.26
N HIS A 30 18.91 10.32 -0.27
CA HIS A 30 19.41 9.01 -0.69
C HIS A 30 19.20 8.73 -2.19
N GLU A 31 18.67 9.71 -2.91
CA GLU A 31 18.33 9.58 -4.34
C GLU A 31 19.55 9.25 -5.20
N ALA A 32 20.67 9.94 -4.96
CA ALA A 32 21.92 9.70 -5.69
C ALA A 32 22.45 8.25 -5.51
N GLU A 33 22.13 7.60 -4.41
CA GLU A 33 22.53 6.22 -4.17
C GLU A 33 21.78 5.23 -5.09
N GLN A 34 20.65 5.63 -5.65
CA GLN A 34 19.82 4.75 -6.46
C GLN A 34 20.41 4.52 -7.86
N THR A 35 21.20 5.44 -8.36
CA THR A 35 21.80 5.37 -9.71
C THR A 35 22.81 4.24 -9.89
N LYS A 36 23.33 3.66 -8.79
CA LYS A 36 24.31 2.57 -8.83
C LYS A 36 23.72 1.20 -9.21
N TYR A 37 22.40 1.06 -9.19
CA TYR A 37 21.73 -0.20 -9.47
C TYR A 37 21.48 -0.36 -10.98
N PRO A 38 21.65 -1.58 -11.55
CA PRO A 38 21.47 -1.80 -12.98
C PRO A 38 20.00 -1.86 -13.41
N HIS A 39 19.08 -2.12 -12.48
CA HIS A 39 17.64 -2.19 -12.69
C HIS A 39 16.95 -1.11 -11.90
N HIS A 40 15.87 -0.55 -12.43
CA HIS A 40 15.14 0.49 -11.76
C HIS A 40 13.63 0.24 -11.77
N VAL A 41 12.99 0.61 -10.68
CA VAL A 41 11.53 0.66 -10.55
C VAL A 41 11.12 2.02 -10.02
N SER A 42 9.93 2.46 -10.37
CA SER A 42 9.33 3.64 -9.76
C SER A 42 8.48 3.26 -8.55
N TYR A 43 8.47 4.13 -7.57
CA TYR A 43 7.69 3.97 -6.36
C TYR A 43 6.59 5.01 -6.25
N PHE A 44 5.34 4.56 -6.35
CA PHE A 44 4.18 5.33 -5.93
C PHE A 44 3.97 5.09 -4.44
N HIS A 45 4.50 5.97 -3.59
CA HIS A 45 4.53 5.78 -2.14
C HIS A 45 3.17 6.04 -1.48
N GLY A 46 2.34 6.90 -2.08
CA GLY A 46 1.06 7.28 -1.52
C GLY A 46 1.16 8.16 -0.26
N CYS A 47 0.00 8.65 0.18
CA CYS A 47 -0.05 9.56 1.31
C CYS A 47 0.34 8.90 2.65
N TYR A 48 -0.02 7.62 2.85
CA TYR A 48 0.23 6.94 4.13
C TYR A 48 1.73 6.73 4.38
N ALA A 49 2.47 6.19 3.40
CA ALA A 49 3.91 6.02 3.52
C ALA A 49 4.64 7.36 3.61
N ASN A 50 4.12 8.42 2.97
CA ASN A 50 4.79 9.73 3.02
C ASN A 50 4.60 10.45 4.35
N TYR A 51 3.36 10.47 4.88
CA TYR A 51 3.00 11.38 5.97
C TYR A 51 2.76 10.68 7.32
N ASN A 52 2.43 9.39 7.32
CA ASN A 52 2.06 8.68 8.54
C ASN A 52 3.06 7.60 8.92
N TYR A 53 3.57 6.83 7.96
CA TYR A 53 4.50 5.73 8.23
C TYR A 53 5.67 5.68 7.25
N PRO A 54 6.61 6.65 7.32
CA PRO A 54 7.77 6.73 6.41
C PRO A 54 8.67 5.50 6.44
N GLN A 55 8.68 4.77 7.55
CA GLN A 55 9.47 3.56 7.68
C GLN A 55 9.10 2.52 6.62
N LEU A 56 7.81 2.42 6.24
CA LEU A 56 7.36 1.54 5.16
C LEU A 56 8.05 1.85 3.83
N GLY A 57 8.13 3.13 3.46
CA GLY A 57 8.82 3.56 2.25
C GLY A 57 10.33 3.32 2.31
N LYS A 58 10.95 3.61 3.48
CA LYS A 58 12.37 3.36 3.72
C LYS A 58 12.71 1.87 3.60
N ASP A 59 11.88 1.00 4.16
CA ASP A 59 12.08 -0.46 4.10
C ASP A 59 11.84 -0.98 2.68
N PHE A 60 10.86 -0.45 1.96
CA PHE A 60 10.67 -0.76 0.54
C PHE A 60 11.96 -0.46 -0.28
N VAL A 61 12.52 0.73 -0.13
CA VAL A 61 13.77 1.10 -0.83
C VAL A 61 14.91 0.13 -0.47
N LYS A 62 15.09 -0.16 0.82
CA LYS A 62 16.12 -1.10 1.28
C LYS A 62 15.95 -2.50 0.69
N VAL A 63 14.72 -3.03 0.68
CA VAL A 63 14.43 -4.35 0.11
C VAL A 63 14.72 -4.38 -1.39
N MET A 64 14.29 -3.36 -2.14
CA MET A 64 14.56 -3.27 -3.57
C MET A 64 16.06 -3.16 -3.85
N ASN A 65 16.79 -2.35 -3.09
CA ASN A 65 18.24 -2.23 -3.19
C ASN A 65 18.95 -3.57 -2.89
N ALA A 66 18.48 -4.31 -1.88
CA ALA A 66 19.05 -5.61 -1.50
C ALA A 66 18.91 -6.67 -2.60
N VAL A 67 17.93 -6.52 -3.49
CA VAL A 67 17.72 -7.41 -4.64
C VAL A 67 18.23 -6.82 -5.97
N GLY A 68 18.99 -5.72 -5.91
CA GLY A 68 19.67 -5.15 -7.08
C GLY A 68 18.87 -4.12 -7.87
N TYR A 69 17.77 -3.60 -7.30
CA TYR A 69 16.95 -2.58 -7.93
C TYR A 69 17.13 -1.22 -7.28
N GLY A 70 17.41 -0.19 -8.10
CA GLY A 70 17.26 1.21 -7.72
C GLY A 70 15.78 1.61 -7.72
N VAL A 71 15.43 2.54 -6.86
CA VAL A 71 14.06 3.04 -6.73
C VAL A 71 14.02 4.50 -7.14
N ASN A 72 13.17 4.87 -8.08
CA ASN A 72 12.93 6.25 -8.47
C ASN A 72 11.55 6.70 -7.95
N LEU A 73 11.41 7.95 -7.53
CA LEU A 73 10.08 8.50 -7.27
C LEU A 73 9.46 9.03 -8.56
N LEU A 74 8.14 9.05 -8.61
CA LEU A 74 7.43 9.72 -9.69
C LEU A 74 7.70 11.24 -9.64
N GLU A 75 7.87 11.87 -10.78
CA GLU A 75 8.11 13.33 -10.86
C GLU A 75 6.98 14.12 -10.20
N LYS A 76 5.75 13.71 -10.48
CA LYS A 76 4.53 14.30 -9.90
C LYS A 76 3.67 13.22 -9.31
N GLU A 77 3.53 13.22 -7.99
CA GLU A 77 2.65 12.30 -7.29
C GLU A 77 1.58 13.04 -6.50
N LYS A 78 0.34 12.57 -6.61
CA LYS A 78 -0.79 12.97 -5.77
C LYS A 78 -1.34 11.75 -5.05
N CYS A 79 -2.13 11.98 -3.99
CA CYS A 79 -2.88 10.87 -3.39
C CYS A 79 -3.67 10.10 -4.47
N CYS A 80 -3.79 8.77 -4.33
CA CYS A 80 -4.58 7.95 -5.27
C CYS A 80 -6.05 8.40 -5.39
N GLY A 81 -6.55 9.20 -4.45
CA GLY A 81 -7.89 9.75 -4.52
C GLY A 81 -8.99 8.84 -3.95
N VAL A 82 -8.68 7.66 -3.41
CA VAL A 82 -9.70 6.75 -2.87
C VAL A 82 -10.61 7.41 -1.83
N ALA A 83 -10.08 8.27 -0.97
CA ALA A 83 -10.88 9.00 0.01
C ALA A 83 -11.84 10.00 -0.65
N LEU A 84 -11.44 10.61 -1.76
CA LEU A 84 -12.29 11.50 -2.55
C LEU A 84 -13.40 10.70 -3.23
N ILE A 85 -13.07 9.57 -3.86
CA ILE A 85 -14.02 8.64 -4.50
C ILE A 85 -15.06 8.19 -3.46
N ALA A 86 -14.61 7.72 -2.29
CA ALA A 86 -15.50 7.24 -1.22
C ALA A 86 -16.46 8.32 -0.67
N ASN A 87 -16.16 9.59 -0.89
CA ASN A 87 -17.03 10.71 -0.49
C ASN A 87 -17.74 11.39 -1.68
N GLY A 88 -17.74 10.78 -2.88
CA GLY A 88 -18.42 11.29 -4.07
C GLY A 88 -17.75 12.51 -4.74
N LEU A 89 -16.51 12.81 -4.36
CA LEU A 89 -15.75 13.94 -4.90
C LEU A 89 -14.99 13.54 -6.18
N TYR A 90 -15.70 12.97 -7.15
CA TYR A 90 -15.13 12.37 -8.37
C TYR A 90 -14.30 13.33 -9.20
N ASN A 91 -14.74 14.58 -9.37
CA ASN A 91 -14.01 15.58 -10.16
C ASN A 91 -12.63 15.90 -9.56
N GLN A 92 -12.53 15.97 -8.23
CA GLN A 92 -11.25 16.17 -7.53
C GLN A 92 -10.36 14.94 -7.66
N ALA A 93 -10.95 13.73 -7.50
CA ALA A 93 -10.24 12.48 -7.67
C ALA A 93 -9.70 12.32 -9.10
N LYS A 94 -10.50 12.67 -10.13
CA LYS A 94 -10.11 12.63 -11.54
C LYS A 94 -8.89 13.49 -11.80
N ARG A 95 -8.90 14.76 -11.36
CA ARG A 95 -7.74 15.67 -11.53
C ARG A 95 -6.46 15.11 -10.92
N GLN A 96 -6.54 14.50 -9.74
CA GLN A 96 -5.38 13.85 -9.11
C GLN A 96 -4.94 12.60 -9.89
N GLY A 97 -5.90 11.81 -10.32
CA GLY A 97 -5.66 10.58 -11.07
C GLY A 97 -4.98 10.82 -12.42
N GLU A 98 -5.39 11.86 -13.14
CA GLU A 98 -4.78 12.26 -14.42
C GLU A 98 -3.30 12.64 -14.23
N ILE A 99 -2.98 13.40 -13.17
CA ILE A 99 -1.59 13.73 -12.84
C ILE A 99 -0.78 12.46 -12.54
N ASN A 100 -1.33 11.54 -11.74
CA ASN A 100 -0.66 10.30 -11.39
C ASN A 100 -0.40 9.42 -12.62
N ILE A 101 -1.42 9.20 -13.46
CA ILE A 101 -1.29 8.34 -14.65
C ILE A 101 -0.30 8.93 -15.65
N ASN A 102 -0.30 10.25 -15.87
CA ASN A 102 0.68 10.87 -16.75
C ASN A 102 2.11 10.71 -16.21
N SER A 103 2.31 10.93 -14.92
CA SER A 103 3.63 10.71 -14.31
C SER A 103 4.07 9.24 -14.35
N MET A 104 3.15 8.29 -14.23
CA MET A 104 3.44 6.86 -14.39
C MET A 104 3.80 6.51 -15.83
N ARG A 105 3.12 7.08 -16.84
CA ARG A 105 3.47 6.92 -18.27
C ARG A 105 4.89 7.39 -18.57
N ASP A 106 5.26 8.53 -18.01
CA ASP A 106 6.63 9.03 -18.20
C ASP A 106 7.64 8.14 -17.51
N SER A 107 7.32 7.71 -16.31
CA SER A 107 8.20 6.87 -15.49
C SER A 107 8.52 5.50 -16.09
N ILE A 108 7.55 4.81 -16.70
CA ILE A 108 7.77 3.47 -17.29
C ILE A 108 8.63 3.49 -18.55
N LYS A 109 8.97 4.66 -19.11
CA LYS A 109 9.93 4.77 -20.21
C LYS A 109 11.35 4.42 -19.79
N GLU A 110 11.66 4.60 -18.51
CA GLU A 110 12.99 4.42 -17.92
C GLU A 110 13.02 3.35 -16.82
N ASN A 111 11.86 2.91 -16.34
CA ASN A 111 11.73 1.97 -15.23
C ASN A 111 10.90 0.75 -15.62
N GLU A 112 11.25 -0.41 -15.06
CA GLU A 112 10.59 -1.68 -15.38
C GLU A 112 9.13 -1.76 -14.93
N ALA A 113 8.79 -1.05 -13.84
CA ALA A 113 7.44 -1.04 -13.26
C ALA A 113 7.24 0.14 -12.34
N VAL A 114 5.98 0.48 -12.08
CA VAL A 114 5.55 1.35 -10.98
C VAL A 114 5.06 0.47 -9.84
N LEU A 115 5.74 0.51 -8.71
CA LEU A 115 5.43 -0.30 -7.54
C LEU A 115 4.75 0.52 -6.46
N THR A 116 3.87 -0.12 -5.71
CA THR A 116 3.25 0.44 -4.52
C THR A 116 3.39 -0.52 -3.34
N THR A 117 3.30 -0.01 -2.12
CA THR A 117 3.21 -0.80 -0.88
C THR A 117 1.77 -0.85 -0.33
N SER A 118 0.81 -0.27 -1.03
CA SER A 118 -0.59 -0.18 -0.62
C SER A 118 -1.51 -0.87 -1.63
N SER A 119 -2.20 -1.93 -1.20
CA SER A 119 -3.22 -2.61 -2.02
C SER A 119 -4.36 -1.68 -2.43
N THR A 120 -4.74 -0.75 -1.54
CA THR A 120 -5.76 0.26 -1.83
C THR A 120 -5.31 1.17 -2.97
N CYS A 121 -4.11 1.75 -2.88
CA CYS A 121 -3.60 2.62 -3.95
C CYS A 121 -3.47 1.86 -5.27
N THR A 122 -2.95 0.62 -5.21
CA THR A 122 -2.81 -0.21 -6.41
C THR A 122 -4.16 -0.44 -7.10
N PHE A 123 -5.15 -0.89 -6.35
CA PHE A 123 -6.48 -1.17 -6.89
C PHE A 123 -7.14 0.09 -7.45
N THR A 124 -7.09 1.20 -6.70
CA THR A 124 -7.66 2.47 -7.14
C THR A 124 -7.06 2.94 -8.47
N VAL A 125 -5.73 2.92 -8.59
CA VAL A 125 -5.04 3.40 -9.80
C VAL A 125 -5.24 2.45 -10.98
N ARG A 126 -5.25 1.14 -10.75
CA ARG A 126 -5.40 0.14 -11.81
C ARG A 126 -6.83 -0.02 -12.31
N ASP A 127 -7.79 -0.02 -11.40
CA ASP A 127 -9.15 -0.48 -11.70
C ASP A 127 -10.19 0.63 -11.50
N GLU A 128 -10.17 1.37 -10.39
CA GLU A 128 -11.17 2.39 -10.11
C GLU A 128 -11.01 3.65 -10.94
N TYR A 129 -9.79 4.03 -11.34
CA TYR A 129 -9.57 5.17 -12.22
C TYR A 129 -10.32 5.04 -13.53
N LYS A 130 -10.26 3.88 -14.16
CA LYS A 130 -11.01 3.60 -15.39
C LYS A 130 -12.51 3.48 -15.12
N ALA A 131 -12.87 2.69 -14.10
CA ALA A 131 -14.26 2.33 -13.85
C ALA A 131 -15.11 3.50 -13.28
N LEU A 132 -14.52 4.38 -12.48
CA LEU A 132 -15.24 5.41 -11.73
C LEU A 132 -14.90 6.84 -12.15
N LEU A 133 -13.72 7.07 -12.71
CA LEU A 133 -13.25 8.40 -13.05
C LEU A 133 -13.10 8.62 -14.56
N ASP A 134 -13.35 7.57 -15.36
CA ASP A 134 -13.14 7.63 -16.82
C ASP A 134 -11.73 8.14 -17.19
N ILE A 135 -10.71 7.56 -16.51
CA ILE A 135 -9.30 7.79 -16.81
C ILE A 135 -8.76 6.57 -17.55
N HIS A 136 -8.34 6.78 -18.79
CA HIS A 136 -7.71 5.73 -19.58
C HIS A 136 -6.31 5.42 -19.03
N ASN A 137 -6.06 4.18 -18.63
CA ASN A 137 -4.81 3.70 -18.04
C ASN A 137 -4.39 2.33 -18.57
N ASP A 138 -5.03 1.83 -19.62
CA ASP A 138 -4.78 0.49 -20.17
C ASP A 138 -3.32 0.33 -20.62
N ASP A 139 -2.71 1.41 -21.09
CA ASP A 139 -1.32 1.49 -21.57
C ASP A 139 -0.27 1.31 -20.45
N VAL A 140 -0.60 1.63 -19.20
CA VAL A 140 0.33 1.54 -18.05
C VAL A 140 -0.11 0.55 -16.98
N ARG A 141 -1.36 0.10 -17.05
CA ARG A 141 -2.01 -0.71 -16.01
C ARG A 141 -1.21 -1.95 -15.64
N ASP A 142 -0.63 -2.64 -16.60
CA ASP A 142 0.07 -3.90 -16.36
C ASP A 142 1.47 -3.71 -15.76
N GLN A 143 2.06 -2.53 -15.90
CA GLN A 143 3.30 -2.15 -15.24
C GLN A 143 3.09 -1.65 -13.80
N ILE A 144 1.85 -1.36 -13.38
CA ILE A 144 1.55 -0.97 -12.00
C ILE A 144 1.32 -2.21 -11.15
N SER A 145 2.09 -2.40 -10.09
CA SER A 145 2.03 -3.60 -9.27
C SER A 145 2.27 -3.34 -7.78
N LEU A 146 1.81 -4.28 -6.94
CA LEU A 146 2.27 -4.34 -5.56
C LEU A 146 3.72 -4.82 -5.50
N ALA A 147 4.49 -4.26 -4.59
CA ALA A 147 5.87 -4.65 -4.32
C ALA A 147 6.00 -6.16 -4.05
N THR A 148 5.09 -6.73 -3.25
CA THR A 148 5.09 -8.16 -2.94
C THR A 148 4.85 -9.04 -4.18
N ARG A 149 3.94 -8.63 -5.07
CA ARG A 149 3.71 -9.35 -6.32
C ARG A 149 4.93 -9.28 -7.23
N PHE A 150 5.54 -8.12 -7.36
CA PHE A 150 6.74 -7.92 -8.17
C PHE A 150 7.92 -8.77 -7.67
N LEU A 151 8.22 -8.69 -6.37
CA LEU A 151 9.28 -9.48 -5.73
C LEU A 151 9.04 -10.99 -5.89
N TYR A 152 7.82 -11.46 -5.64
CA TYR A 152 7.50 -12.88 -5.81
C TYR A 152 7.76 -13.35 -7.24
N LYS A 153 7.32 -12.60 -8.23
CA LYS A 153 7.56 -12.93 -9.64
C LYS A 153 9.05 -12.97 -10.01
N LEU A 154 9.85 -12.10 -9.44
CA LEU A 154 11.30 -12.15 -9.63
C LEU A 154 11.94 -13.40 -9.02
N VAL A 155 11.48 -13.81 -7.83
CA VAL A 155 11.91 -15.04 -7.17
C VAL A 155 11.49 -16.27 -7.98
N GLU A 156 10.23 -16.33 -8.38
CA GLU A 156 9.64 -17.42 -9.19
C GLU A 156 10.39 -17.58 -10.52
N ALA A 157 10.76 -16.48 -11.16
CA ALA A 157 11.55 -16.47 -12.39
C ALA A 157 13.06 -16.75 -12.18
N GLY A 158 13.51 -16.98 -10.95
CA GLY A 158 14.92 -17.20 -10.61
C GLY A 158 15.83 -15.99 -10.82
N LYS A 159 15.26 -14.79 -11.00
CA LYS A 159 16.02 -13.55 -11.25
C LYS A 159 16.67 -13.00 -10.00
N ILE A 160 16.10 -13.24 -8.84
CA ILE A 160 16.63 -12.82 -7.54
C ILE A 160 16.59 -13.97 -6.53
N LYS A 161 17.44 -13.87 -5.50
CA LYS A 161 17.37 -14.71 -4.31
C LYS A 161 17.17 -13.81 -3.09
N LEU A 162 16.20 -14.15 -2.25
CA LEU A 162 15.97 -13.43 -1.01
C LEU A 162 16.91 -13.97 0.08
N ALA A 163 17.58 -13.08 0.77
CA ALA A 163 18.39 -13.40 1.93
C ALA A 163 17.63 -13.03 3.21
N PHE A 164 17.48 -13.99 4.11
CA PHE A 164 16.76 -13.81 5.37
C PHE A 164 17.70 -13.91 6.57
N ARG A 165 17.38 -13.19 7.63
CA ARG A 165 18.02 -13.35 8.93
C ARG A 165 17.68 -14.73 9.51
N LYS A 166 18.68 -15.46 10.02
CA LYS A 166 18.49 -16.78 10.59
C LYS A 166 17.90 -16.75 12.01
N ASP A 167 18.09 -15.65 12.72
CA ASP A 167 17.68 -15.44 14.11
C ASP A 167 16.30 -14.79 14.24
N PHE A 168 15.60 -14.60 13.11
CA PHE A 168 14.27 -13.99 13.10
C PHE A 168 13.22 -14.96 13.62
N LYS A 169 12.49 -14.55 14.66
CA LYS A 169 11.35 -15.31 15.21
C LYS A 169 10.24 -14.33 15.51
N LYS A 170 9.10 -14.49 14.87
CA LYS A 170 7.92 -13.67 15.10
C LYS A 170 6.66 -14.48 14.85
N LYS A 171 5.63 -14.19 15.65
CA LYS A 171 4.28 -14.71 15.44
C LYS A 171 3.40 -13.62 14.85
N VAL A 172 2.81 -13.86 13.68
CA VAL A 172 2.11 -12.86 12.87
C VAL A 172 0.72 -13.36 12.46
N ALA A 173 -0.28 -12.51 12.57
CA ALA A 173 -1.59 -12.71 11.96
C ALA A 173 -1.67 -11.93 10.63
N TYR A 174 -1.88 -12.63 9.52
CA TYR A 174 -2.01 -12.00 8.20
C TYR A 174 -3.49 -11.82 7.86
N HIS A 175 -3.90 -10.58 7.74
CA HIS A 175 -5.24 -10.20 7.26
C HIS A 175 -5.16 -9.78 5.79
N THR A 176 -5.94 -10.44 4.94
CA THR A 176 -6.07 -10.04 3.54
C THR A 176 -6.95 -8.80 3.44
N ALA A 177 -6.36 -7.67 3.06
CA ALA A 177 -7.10 -6.43 2.86
C ALA A 177 -8.09 -6.56 1.68
N CYS A 178 -9.27 -5.91 1.76
CA CYS A 178 -10.34 -6.02 0.76
C CYS A 178 -9.87 -5.78 -0.69
N HIS A 179 -9.05 -4.76 -0.92
CA HIS A 179 -8.52 -4.47 -2.25
C HIS A 179 -7.48 -5.51 -2.71
N MET A 180 -6.72 -6.10 -1.78
CA MET A 180 -5.83 -7.22 -2.07
C MET A 180 -6.62 -8.45 -2.53
N GLU A 181 -7.71 -8.76 -1.81
CA GLU A 181 -8.63 -9.85 -2.16
C GLU A 181 -9.30 -9.61 -3.51
N ARG A 182 -9.78 -8.38 -3.75
CA ARG A 182 -10.40 -7.99 -5.02
C ARG A 182 -9.48 -8.19 -6.22
N MET A 183 -8.19 -7.97 -6.07
CA MET A 183 -7.18 -8.22 -7.12
C MET A 183 -6.76 -9.70 -7.22
N GLY A 184 -7.10 -10.54 -6.24
CA GLY A 184 -6.59 -11.91 -6.16
C GLY A 184 -5.09 -12.02 -5.83
N TRP A 185 -4.49 -10.99 -5.25
CA TRP A 185 -3.03 -10.88 -5.09
C TRP A 185 -2.51 -11.22 -3.69
N ALA A 186 -3.37 -11.67 -2.78
CA ALA A 186 -2.94 -12.11 -1.45
C ALA A 186 -1.92 -13.23 -1.49
N ILE A 187 -2.04 -14.13 -2.47
CA ILE A 187 -1.16 -15.29 -2.64
C ILE A 187 0.32 -14.89 -2.74
N TYR A 188 0.65 -13.81 -3.44
CA TYR A 188 2.04 -13.37 -3.59
C TYR A 188 2.67 -12.95 -2.26
N SER A 189 1.91 -12.26 -1.40
CA SER A 189 2.38 -11.91 -0.05
C SER A 189 2.50 -13.12 0.85
N ILE A 190 1.53 -14.04 0.78
CA ILE A 190 1.53 -15.28 1.57
C ILE A 190 2.74 -16.16 1.21
N GLU A 191 3.02 -16.35 -0.08
CA GLU A 191 4.16 -17.14 -0.53
C GLU A 191 5.51 -16.50 -0.12
N LEU A 192 5.64 -15.17 -0.18
CA LEU A 192 6.83 -14.49 0.34
C LEU A 192 7.00 -14.68 1.86
N LEU A 193 5.90 -14.61 2.63
CA LEU A 193 5.94 -14.83 4.07
C LEU A 193 6.37 -16.25 4.41
N LYS A 194 5.95 -17.27 3.65
CA LYS A 194 6.39 -18.66 3.82
C LYS A 194 7.88 -18.86 3.65
N MET A 195 8.55 -17.99 2.90
CA MET A 195 10.00 -18.07 2.66
C MET A 195 10.82 -17.55 3.85
N ILE A 196 10.22 -16.84 4.82
CA ILE A 196 10.93 -16.22 5.94
C ILE A 196 11.16 -17.28 7.02
N PRO A 197 12.43 -17.68 7.30
CA PRO A 197 12.72 -18.66 8.33
C PRO A 197 12.34 -18.14 9.74
N GLY A 198 11.68 -18.98 10.54
CA GLY A 198 11.29 -18.62 11.91
C GLY A 198 10.08 -17.69 12.02
N LEU A 199 9.42 -17.38 10.92
CA LEU A 199 8.14 -16.70 10.92
C LEU A 199 7.02 -17.73 11.17
N ASP A 200 6.37 -17.64 12.32
CA ASP A 200 5.10 -18.32 12.60
C ASP A 200 3.96 -17.38 12.20
N PHE A 201 3.26 -17.68 11.11
CA PHE A 201 2.17 -16.83 10.68
C PHE A 201 0.88 -17.60 10.39
N THR A 202 -0.22 -17.00 10.78
CA THR A 202 -1.56 -17.49 10.54
C THR A 202 -2.27 -16.59 9.52
N VAL A 203 -2.74 -17.15 8.42
CA VAL A 203 -3.63 -16.45 7.49
C VAL A 203 -5.03 -16.47 8.09
N LEU A 204 -5.55 -15.28 8.38
CA LEU A 204 -6.90 -15.14 8.94
C LEU A 204 -7.96 -15.38 7.87
N GLU A 205 -9.13 -15.88 8.26
CA GLU A 205 -10.29 -15.90 7.37
C GLU A 205 -10.60 -14.47 6.89
N SER A 206 -10.96 -14.34 5.62
CA SER A 206 -11.33 -13.04 5.05
C SER A 206 -12.55 -12.48 5.76
N ARG A 207 -12.37 -11.36 6.44
CA ARG A 207 -13.41 -10.61 7.15
C ARG A 207 -13.13 -9.12 6.98
N CYS A 208 -14.18 -8.32 6.90
CA CYS A 208 -14.04 -6.88 6.83
C CYS A 208 -13.57 -6.29 8.15
N CYS A 209 -12.64 -5.32 8.11
CA CYS A 209 -12.20 -4.57 9.29
C CYS A 209 -13.21 -3.49 9.76
N GLY A 210 -14.27 -3.25 8.98
CA GLY A 210 -15.31 -2.26 9.29
C GLY A 210 -14.98 -0.82 8.92
N ILE A 211 -13.77 -0.52 8.41
CA ILE A 211 -13.38 0.88 8.11
C ILE A 211 -13.98 1.37 6.80
N ALA A 212 -13.93 0.58 5.72
CA ALA A 212 -14.48 0.91 4.41
C ALA A 212 -14.19 2.37 3.98
N GLY A 213 -12.93 2.69 3.70
CA GLY A 213 -12.50 4.06 3.40
C GLY A 213 -12.68 5.00 4.59
N THR A 214 -13.62 5.94 4.50
CA THR A 214 -13.93 6.89 5.59
C THR A 214 -15.19 6.53 6.36
N TYR A 215 -15.94 5.50 5.94
CA TYR A 215 -17.22 5.11 6.52
C TYR A 215 -17.14 4.90 8.04
N GLY A 216 -16.21 4.06 8.47
CA GLY A 216 -16.08 3.70 9.88
C GLY A 216 -15.51 4.79 10.78
N PHE A 217 -15.01 5.90 10.22
CA PHE A 217 -14.57 7.06 11.00
C PHE A 217 -15.74 7.95 11.42
N LYS A 218 -16.84 7.94 10.66
CA LYS A 218 -18.01 8.77 10.94
C LYS A 218 -18.71 8.32 12.23
N LYS A 219 -19.10 9.27 13.05
CA LYS A 219 -19.81 9.05 14.31
C LYS A 219 -21.05 8.17 14.14
N GLU A 220 -21.87 8.47 13.14
CA GLU A 220 -23.09 7.75 12.83
C GLU A 220 -22.87 6.28 12.47
N ASN A 221 -21.67 5.94 11.94
CA ASN A 221 -21.33 4.60 11.47
C ASN A 221 -20.45 3.81 12.44
N TYR A 222 -19.98 4.44 13.52
CA TYR A 222 -19.00 3.83 14.41
C TYR A 222 -19.45 2.48 14.96
N GLN A 223 -20.65 2.41 15.51
CA GLN A 223 -21.20 1.17 16.09
C GLN A 223 -21.33 0.05 15.04
N ASN A 224 -21.81 0.38 13.85
CA ASN A 224 -21.92 -0.58 12.76
C ASN A 224 -20.53 -1.06 12.29
N SER A 225 -19.58 -0.13 12.19
CA SER A 225 -18.20 -0.43 11.86
C SER A 225 -17.56 -1.42 12.87
N GLN A 226 -17.81 -1.22 14.17
CA GLN A 226 -17.33 -2.13 15.22
C GLN A 226 -17.96 -3.52 15.10
N LYS A 227 -19.26 -3.62 14.86
CA LYS A 227 -19.95 -4.90 14.65
C LYS A 227 -19.43 -5.65 13.45
N ILE A 228 -19.19 -4.94 12.34
CA ILE A 228 -18.62 -5.54 11.12
C ILE A 228 -17.19 -6.05 11.34
N GLY A 229 -16.38 -5.30 12.09
CA GLY A 229 -14.99 -5.67 12.39
C GLY A 229 -14.82 -6.74 13.47
N ALA A 230 -15.83 -6.96 14.31
CA ALA A 230 -15.73 -7.84 15.48
C ALA A 230 -15.25 -9.26 15.17
N PRO A 231 -15.70 -9.95 14.09
CA PRO A 231 -15.21 -11.28 13.75
C PRO A 231 -13.71 -11.29 13.44
N LEU A 232 -13.20 -10.28 12.73
CA LEU A 232 -11.77 -10.14 12.45
C LEU A 232 -10.98 -9.90 13.73
N PHE A 233 -11.45 -9.00 14.59
CA PHE A 233 -10.78 -8.69 15.85
C PHE A 233 -10.73 -9.90 16.79
N LYS A 234 -11.74 -10.78 16.76
CA LYS A 234 -11.75 -12.04 17.49
C LYS A 234 -10.65 -12.97 17.00
N GLN A 235 -10.53 -13.19 15.69
CA GLN A 235 -9.47 -14.01 15.10
C GLN A 235 -8.07 -13.51 15.47
N ILE A 236 -7.82 -12.18 15.40
CA ILE A 236 -6.53 -11.59 15.78
C ILE A 236 -6.22 -11.89 17.23
N LYS A 237 -7.20 -11.75 18.14
CA LYS A 237 -7.01 -12.07 19.57
C LYS A 237 -6.72 -13.55 19.81
N GLU A 238 -7.37 -14.44 19.07
CA GLU A 238 -7.16 -15.91 19.19
C GLU A 238 -5.76 -16.32 18.71
N VAL A 239 -5.26 -15.70 17.64
CA VAL A 239 -3.88 -15.92 17.16
C VAL A 239 -2.87 -15.36 18.15
N ASN A 240 -3.20 -14.27 18.82
CA ASN A 240 -2.31 -13.54 19.75
C ASN A 240 -0.94 -13.25 19.11
N PRO A 241 -0.87 -12.48 18.02
CA PRO A 241 0.38 -12.09 17.38
C PRO A 241 1.20 -11.16 18.27
N GLU A 242 2.51 -11.09 18.01
CA GLU A 242 3.43 -10.18 18.70
C GLU A 242 3.36 -8.74 18.15
#